data_f8e5bd117a19387eb47981c5e693ef2f
#
_entry.id   f8e5bd117a19387eb47981c5e693ef2f
#
_cell.length_a   1.000
_cell.length_b   1.000
_cell.length_c   1.000
_cell.angle_alpha   90.00
_cell.angle_beta   90.00
_cell.angle_gamma   90.00
#
_symmetry.space_group_name_H-M   'P 1'
#
loop_
_entity.id
_entity.type
_entity.pdbx_description
1 polymer ?
#
loop_
_entity_poly.entity_id
_entity_poly.type
_entity_poly.pdbx_seq_one_letter_code
_entity_poly.pdbx_strand_id
1 'polypeptide(L)'
;MKRTPKAAKRYTSCVMAVTLCASVYPLRNAHDAIIGTATVWRPVASDDTLPDWYGCLKRVVAFIDKNYARPITLQTLAAEAGMSVTHFRRRFTGILHITPARYLATIRVNAAIKLLTSTRMLLTEIAHACGFYDQSHFIRTFKRLRRQTPSQYRRAHFSA
;
A
#
# COMPACT_ATOMS: atom_id res chain seq x y z
N MET A 1 -35.81 10.62 20.08
CA MET A 1 -34.47 10.15 20.41
C MET A 1 -33.66 10.07 19.10
N LYS A 2 -32.77 11.04 18.86
CA LYS A 2 -31.91 11.10 17.67
C LYS A 2 -30.76 10.12 17.87
N ARG A 3 -30.74 9.00 17.09
CA ARG A 3 -29.59 8.07 17.07
C ARG A 3 -28.42 8.77 16.36
N THR A 4 -27.34 8.98 17.10
CA THR A 4 -26.04 9.40 16.56
C THR A 4 -25.59 8.44 15.46
N PRO A 5 -25.16 8.92 14.27
CA PRO A 5 -24.68 8.03 13.22
C PRO A 5 -23.41 7.31 13.69
N LYS A 6 -23.39 5.98 13.56
CA LYS A 6 -22.22 5.13 13.83
C LYS A 6 -21.02 5.67 13.06
N ALA A 7 -19.90 5.82 13.76
CA ALA A 7 -18.68 6.47 13.30
C ALA A 7 -18.25 6.06 11.90
N ALA A 8 -18.03 7.07 11.05
CA ALA A 8 -17.43 6.93 9.73
C ALA A 8 -16.02 6.33 9.87
N LYS A 9 -15.72 5.28 9.09
CA LYS A 9 -14.35 4.75 8.99
C LYS A 9 -13.51 5.77 8.21
N ARG A 10 -12.48 6.31 8.85
CA ARG A 10 -11.53 7.24 8.22
C ARG A 10 -10.39 6.44 7.58
N TYR A 11 -10.16 6.67 6.32
CA TYR A 11 -9.02 6.12 5.58
C TYR A 11 -8.14 7.27 5.12
N THR A 12 -6.84 7.14 5.27
CA THR A 12 -5.88 8.13 4.81
C THR A 12 -5.11 7.56 3.63
N SER A 13 -5.20 8.22 2.47
CA SER A 13 -4.41 7.91 1.28
C SER A 13 -3.48 9.07 0.99
N CYS A 14 -2.20 8.77 0.78
CA CYS A 14 -1.20 9.74 0.37
C CYS A 14 -0.98 9.60 -1.13
N VAL A 15 -1.45 10.56 -1.90
CA VAL A 15 -1.14 10.71 -3.31
C VAL A 15 -0.49 12.08 -3.50
N MET A 16 0.78 12.10 -3.89
CA MET A 16 1.61 13.24 -4.28
C MET A 16 1.31 14.57 -3.56
N ALA A 17 2.12 14.89 -2.55
CA ALA A 17 2.26 16.22 -1.90
C ALA A 17 1.03 16.81 -1.17
N VAL A 18 -0.14 16.19 -1.20
CA VAL A 18 -1.31 16.61 -0.43
C VAL A 18 -1.76 15.46 0.44
N THR A 19 -1.76 15.66 1.75
CA THR A 19 -2.36 14.70 2.69
C THR A 19 -3.88 14.85 2.61
N LEU A 20 -4.57 13.81 2.15
CA LEU A 20 -6.02 13.76 2.08
C LEU A 20 -6.56 12.83 3.15
N CYS A 21 -7.52 13.29 3.91
CA CYS A 21 -8.32 12.46 4.80
C CYS A 21 -9.60 12.03 4.09
N ALA A 22 -9.80 10.71 3.95
CA ALA A 22 -11.02 10.16 3.37
C ALA A 22 -12.01 9.75 4.47
N SER A 23 -13.21 10.25 4.38
CA SER A 23 -14.34 9.78 5.20
C SER A 23 -15.29 8.99 4.30
N VAL A 24 -15.53 7.71 4.63
CA VAL A 24 -16.43 6.84 3.89
C VAL A 24 -17.76 6.75 4.60
N TYR A 25 -18.83 7.10 3.90
CA TYR A 25 -20.20 7.06 4.39
C TYR A 25 -20.99 6.00 3.61
N PRO A 26 -21.69 5.07 4.29
CA PRO A 26 -22.59 4.16 3.61
C PRO A 26 -23.79 4.94 3.07
N LEU A 27 -24.09 4.76 1.77
CA LEU A 27 -25.31 5.24 1.16
C LEU A 27 -26.40 4.19 1.41
N ARG A 28 -27.56 4.63 1.93
CA ARG A 28 -28.69 3.77 2.24
C ARG A 28 -29.91 4.19 1.45
N ASN A 29 -30.70 3.21 1.03
CA ASN A 29 -32.00 3.47 0.41
C ASN A 29 -33.09 3.74 1.48
N ALA A 30 -34.31 3.98 1.02
CA ALA A 30 -35.47 4.22 1.91
C ALA A 30 -35.78 3.03 2.85
N HIS A 31 -35.29 1.84 2.55
CA HIS A 31 -35.43 0.63 3.36
C HIS A 31 -34.20 0.34 4.25
N ASP A 32 -33.31 1.35 4.47
CA ASP A 32 -32.08 1.25 5.28
C ASP A 32 -31.03 0.24 4.75
N ALA A 33 -31.22 -0.32 3.57
CA ALA A 33 -30.22 -1.21 2.94
C ALA A 33 -29.08 -0.39 2.35
N ILE A 34 -27.82 -0.86 2.54
CA ILE A 34 -26.62 -0.21 1.98
C ILE A 34 -26.60 -0.47 0.48
N ILE A 35 -26.74 0.60 -0.32
CA ILE A 35 -26.73 0.56 -1.79
C ILE A 35 -25.39 1.04 -2.38
N GLY A 36 -24.48 1.55 -1.55
CA GLY A 36 -23.20 2.04 -1.99
C GLY A 36 -22.43 2.76 -0.88
N THR A 37 -21.31 3.38 -1.25
CA THR A 37 -20.53 4.23 -0.35
C THR A 37 -20.18 5.54 -1.03
N ALA A 38 -20.31 6.65 -0.27
CA ALA A 38 -19.77 7.95 -0.66
C ALA A 38 -18.44 8.15 0.03
N THR A 39 -17.40 8.54 -0.72
CA THR A 39 -16.09 8.87 -0.15
C THR A 39 -15.86 10.37 -0.31
N VAL A 40 -15.71 11.07 0.81
CA VAL A 40 -15.39 12.50 0.82
C VAL A 40 -13.90 12.64 1.17
N TRP A 41 -13.15 13.26 0.27
CA TRP A 41 -11.75 13.59 0.45
C TRP A 41 -11.63 15.04 0.93
N ARG A 42 -10.89 15.26 2.01
CA ARG A 42 -10.58 16.60 2.51
C ARG A 42 -9.08 16.77 2.58
N PRO A 43 -8.52 17.89 2.09
CA PRO A 43 -7.12 18.21 2.34
C PRO A 43 -6.94 18.44 3.86
N VAL A 44 -5.89 17.89 4.42
CA VAL A 44 -5.49 18.16 5.81
C VAL A 44 -4.64 19.42 5.77
N ALA A 45 -5.15 20.50 6.32
CA ALA A 45 -4.59 21.83 6.19
C ALA A 45 -3.28 22.06 6.98
N SER A 46 -2.94 21.20 7.96
CA SER A 46 -1.70 21.29 8.73
C SER A 46 -1.32 19.95 9.37
N ASP A 47 -0.03 19.75 9.60
CA ASP A 47 0.54 18.58 10.31
C ASP A 47 0.09 18.51 11.80
N ASP A 48 -0.40 19.60 12.36
CA ASP A 48 -0.72 19.76 13.78
C ASP A 48 -1.96 18.98 14.25
N THR A 49 -2.79 18.50 13.32
CA THR A 49 -4.01 17.73 13.64
C THR A 49 -3.85 16.22 13.43
N LEU A 50 -2.68 15.79 12.96
CA LEU A 50 -2.42 14.37 12.69
C LEU A 50 -1.84 13.71 13.94
N PRO A 51 -2.33 12.52 14.33
CA PRO A 51 -1.74 11.79 15.44
C PRO A 51 -0.24 11.49 15.20
N ASP A 52 0.59 11.47 16.25
CA ASP A 52 2.05 11.23 16.20
C ASP A 52 2.47 10.04 15.33
N TRP A 53 1.63 8.99 15.28
CA TRP A 53 1.90 7.82 14.47
C TRP A 53 1.84 8.07 12.96
N TYR A 54 1.16 9.14 12.50
CA TYR A 54 1.07 9.46 11.08
C TYR A 54 2.42 9.91 10.51
N GLY A 55 3.15 10.74 11.25
CA GLY A 55 4.51 11.13 10.90
C GLY A 55 5.44 9.90 10.81
N CYS A 56 5.31 8.95 11.75
CA CYS A 56 6.05 7.70 11.72
C CYS A 56 5.69 6.84 10.50
N LEU A 57 4.41 6.71 10.17
CA LEU A 57 3.96 5.95 9.00
C LEU A 57 4.47 6.57 7.70
N LYS A 58 4.40 7.89 7.56
CA LYS A 58 4.92 8.63 6.40
C LYS A 58 6.41 8.36 6.19
N ARG A 59 7.23 8.39 7.26
CA ARG A 59 8.65 8.04 7.19
C ARG A 59 8.87 6.61 6.71
N VAL A 60 8.15 5.63 7.29
CA VAL A 60 8.27 4.22 6.90
C VAL A 60 7.87 3.99 5.45
N VAL A 61 6.78 4.60 4.98
CA VAL A 61 6.34 4.51 3.58
C VAL A 61 7.41 5.10 2.66
N ALA A 62 7.90 6.29 2.94
CA ALA A 62 8.97 6.92 2.17
C ALA A 62 10.27 6.11 2.18
N PHE A 63 10.61 5.49 3.32
CA PHE A 63 11.75 4.59 3.42
C PHE A 63 11.58 3.36 2.52
N ILE A 64 10.39 2.72 2.52
CA ILE A 64 10.10 1.58 1.65
C ILE A 64 10.20 2.00 0.18
N ASP A 65 9.58 3.10 -0.21
CA ASP A 65 9.58 3.59 -1.60
C ASP A 65 10.99 3.87 -2.11
N LYS A 66 11.88 4.36 -1.25
CA LYS A 66 13.27 4.65 -1.60
C LYS A 66 14.17 3.40 -1.62
N ASN A 67 13.84 2.38 -0.82
CA ASN A 67 14.74 1.25 -0.55
C ASN A 67 14.16 -0.12 -0.94
N TYR A 68 12.99 -0.22 -1.58
CA TYR A 68 12.29 -1.48 -1.84
C TYR A 68 13.15 -2.55 -2.54
N ALA A 69 14.12 -2.14 -3.36
CA ALA A 69 15.03 -3.04 -4.07
C ALA A 69 16.08 -3.72 -3.15
N ARG A 70 16.27 -3.20 -1.93
CA ARG A 70 17.20 -3.75 -0.94
C ARG A 70 16.50 -4.74 0.00
N PRO A 71 17.24 -5.61 0.70
CA PRO A 71 16.67 -6.41 1.78
C PRO A 71 16.12 -5.50 2.88
N ILE A 72 14.82 -5.55 3.09
CA ILE A 72 14.14 -4.81 4.18
C ILE A 72 13.52 -5.83 5.11
N THR A 73 13.87 -5.77 6.41
CA THR A 73 13.30 -6.60 7.45
C THR A 73 12.20 -5.87 8.21
N LEU A 74 11.38 -6.63 8.93
CA LEU A 74 10.37 -6.01 9.81
C LEU A 74 11.01 -5.22 10.94
N GLN A 75 12.20 -5.67 11.44
CA GLN A 75 12.99 -4.95 12.42
C GLN A 75 13.43 -3.57 11.88
N THR A 76 13.94 -3.52 10.64
CA THR A 76 14.33 -2.27 9.99
C THR A 76 13.17 -1.28 9.93
N LEU A 77 11.98 -1.75 9.53
CA LEU A 77 10.79 -0.88 9.44
C LEU A 77 10.30 -0.42 10.83
N ALA A 78 10.39 -1.29 11.83
CA ALA A 78 10.02 -0.95 13.20
C ALA A 78 11.00 0.09 13.81
N ALA A 79 12.30 -0.07 13.55
CA ALA A 79 13.33 0.90 13.96
C ALA A 79 13.10 2.28 13.29
N GLU A 80 12.80 2.30 11.98
CA GLU A 80 12.46 3.52 11.25
C GLU A 80 11.23 4.24 11.83
N ALA A 81 10.27 3.47 12.34
CA ALA A 81 9.10 3.99 13.02
C ALA A 81 9.37 4.41 14.48
N GLY A 82 10.54 4.09 15.07
CA GLY A 82 10.81 4.29 16.49
C GLY A 82 9.96 3.40 17.41
N MET A 83 9.60 2.19 16.96
CA MET A 83 8.67 1.29 17.65
C MET A 83 9.24 -0.12 17.81
N SER A 84 8.73 -0.88 18.79
CA SER A 84 8.96 -2.31 18.83
C SER A 84 8.28 -3.00 17.63
N VAL A 85 8.81 -4.14 17.18
CA VAL A 85 8.30 -4.91 16.03
C VAL A 85 6.82 -5.25 16.18
N THR A 86 6.40 -5.68 17.38
CA THR A 86 5.01 -6.04 17.66
C THR A 86 4.09 -4.84 17.58
N HIS A 87 4.50 -3.70 18.15
CA HIS A 87 3.74 -2.46 18.13
C HIS A 87 3.62 -1.91 16.70
N PHE A 88 4.74 -1.84 15.98
CA PHE A 88 4.77 -1.42 14.58
C PHE A 88 3.84 -2.27 13.71
N ARG A 89 3.97 -3.61 13.77
CA ARG A 89 3.12 -4.52 12.98
C ARG A 89 1.64 -4.30 13.24
N ARG A 90 1.24 -4.18 14.53
CA ARG A 90 -0.15 -3.95 14.93
C ARG A 90 -0.67 -2.62 14.39
N ARG A 91 0.10 -1.53 14.60
CA ARG A 91 -0.25 -0.19 14.14
C ARG A 91 -0.35 -0.11 12.62
N PHE A 92 0.68 -0.57 11.92
CA PHE A 92 0.73 -0.56 10.46
C PHE A 92 -0.47 -1.31 9.86
N THR A 93 -0.75 -2.52 10.35
CA THR A 93 -1.87 -3.33 9.87
C THR A 93 -3.22 -2.72 10.24
N GLY A 94 -3.35 -2.13 11.41
CA GLY A 94 -4.58 -1.45 11.84
C GLY A 94 -4.93 -0.24 10.99
N ILE A 95 -3.93 0.46 10.45
CA ILE A 95 -4.11 1.68 9.65
C ILE A 95 -4.29 1.35 8.17
N LEU A 96 -3.37 0.57 7.61
CA LEU A 96 -3.35 0.28 6.17
C LEU A 96 -4.17 -0.97 5.80
N HIS A 97 -4.68 -1.72 6.78
CA HIS A 97 -5.42 -2.97 6.61
C HIS A 97 -4.66 -4.05 5.82
N ILE A 98 -3.34 -3.89 5.70
CA ILE A 98 -2.43 -4.86 5.10
C ILE A 98 -1.16 -4.97 5.96
N THR A 99 -0.49 -6.13 5.90
CA THR A 99 0.76 -6.32 6.63
C THR A 99 1.90 -5.55 5.97
N PRO A 100 2.95 -5.14 6.72
CA PRO A 100 4.14 -4.49 6.16
C PRO A 100 4.81 -5.31 5.03
N ALA A 101 4.90 -6.63 5.20
CA ALA A 101 5.43 -7.53 4.18
C ALA A 101 4.60 -7.53 2.88
N ARG A 102 3.26 -7.51 3.01
CA ARG A 102 2.38 -7.41 1.84
C ARG A 102 2.49 -6.05 1.17
N TYR A 103 2.62 -4.98 1.94
CA TYR A 103 2.84 -3.64 1.41
C TYR A 103 4.14 -3.58 0.59
N LEU A 104 5.28 -4.02 1.15
CA LEU A 104 6.56 -4.09 0.45
C LEU A 104 6.46 -4.93 -0.83
N ALA A 105 5.82 -6.11 -0.76
CA ALA A 105 5.62 -6.96 -1.94
C ALA A 105 4.81 -6.25 -3.03
N THR A 106 3.81 -5.44 -2.66
CA THR A 106 3.00 -4.65 -3.62
C THR A 106 3.85 -3.59 -4.31
N ILE A 107 4.69 -2.85 -3.56
CA ILE A 107 5.62 -1.84 -4.13
C ILE A 107 6.58 -2.51 -5.11
N ARG A 108 7.20 -3.63 -4.73
CA ARG A 108 8.11 -4.41 -5.60
C ARG A 108 7.42 -4.89 -6.89
N VAL A 109 6.20 -5.40 -6.79
CA VAL A 109 5.42 -5.82 -7.96
C VAL A 109 5.06 -4.64 -8.85
N ASN A 110 4.73 -3.47 -8.29
CA ASN A 110 4.45 -2.27 -9.07
C ASN A 110 5.70 -1.77 -9.81
N ALA A 111 6.89 -1.84 -9.18
CA ALA A 111 8.16 -1.55 -9.85
C ALA A 111 8.45 -2.56 -10.96
N ALA A 112 8.22 -3.86 -10.71
CA ALA A 112 8.40 -4.90 -11.72
C ALA A 112 7.46 -4.73 -12.93
N ILE A 113 6.22 -4.26 -12.72
CA ILE A 113 5.29 -3.96 -13.81
C ILE A 113 5.89 -2.92 -14.77
N LYS A 114 6.46 -1.84 -14.24
CA LYS A 114 7.10 -0.81 -15.07
C LYS A 114 8.20 -1.44 -15.94
N LEU A 115 9.08 -2.26 -15.37
CA LEU A 115 10.15 -2.92 -16.12
C LEU A 115 9.61 -3.95 -17.13
N LEU A 116 8.55 -4.70 -16.77
CA LEU A 116 7.92 -5.68 -17.67
C LEU A 116 7.32 -5.02 -18.90
N THR A 117 6.78 -3.81 -18.79
CA THR A 117 6.09 -3.12 -19.90
C THR A 117 6.99 -2.21 -20.71
N SER A 118 8.13 -1.76 -20.16
CA SER A 118 9.03 -0.80 -20.81
C SER A 118 10.38 -1.38 -21.22
N THR A 119 10.71 -2.63 -20.85
CA THR A 119 12.02 -3.22 -21.14
C THR A 119 11.91 -4.68 -21.59
N ARG A 120 12.97 -5.15 -22.26
CA ARG A 120 13.14 -6.58 -22.64
C ARG A 120 13.94 -7.38 -21.61
N MET A 121 14.19 -6.85 -20.42
CA MET A 121 14.95 -7.53 -19.36
C MET A 121 14.39 -8.92 -19.07
N LEU A 122 15.27 -9.85 -18.73
CA LEU A 122 14.89 -11.20 -18.30
C LEU A 122 14.11 -11.13 -16.98
N LEU A 123 13.23 -12.09 -16.75
CA LEU A 123 12.45 -12.12 -15.50
C LEU A 123 13.34 -12.26 -14.26
N THR A 124 14.49 -12.92 -14.40
CA THR A 124 15.49 -13.04 -13.33
C THR A 124 16.09 -11.68 -12.99
N GLU A 125 16.45 -10.91 -14.02
CA GLU A 125 17.00 -9.55 -13.83
C GLU A 125 15.97 -8.62 -13.17
N ILE A 126 14.71 -8.67 -13.63
CA ILE A 126 13.63 -7.90 -13.02
C ILE A 126 13.40 -8.30 -11.56
N ALA A 127 13.45 -9.61 -11.25
CA ALA A 127 13.31 -10.09 -9.89
C ALA A 127 14.39 -9.46 -8.98
N HIS A 128 15.66 -9.51 -9.40
CA HIS A 128 16.76 -8.91 -8.64
C HIS A 128 16.65 -7.39 -8.56
N ALA A 129 16.38 -6.70 -9.66
CA ALA A 129 16.22 -5.25 -9.70
C ALA A 129 15.09 -4.75 -8.77
N CYS A 130 14.06 -5.57 -8.56
CA CYS A 130 12.94 -5.24 -7.67
C CYS A 130 13.10 -5.79 -6.24
N GLY A 131 14.24 -6.38 -5.89
CA GLY A 131 14.55 -6.86 -4.55
C GLY A 131 13.87 -8.17 -4.14
N PHE A 132 13.47 -9.00 -5.09
CA PHE A 132 13.05 -10.37 -4.81
C PHE A 132 14.26 -11.26 -4.61
N TYR A 133 14.12 -12.28 -3.76
CA TYR A 133 15.18 -13.22 -3.46
C TYR A 133 15.60 -14.02 -4.72
N ASP A 134 14.61 -14.51 -5.46
CA ASP A 134 14.81 -15.25 -6.70
C ASP A 134 13.60 -15.07 -7.66
N GLN A 135 13.75 -15.58 -8.88
CA GLN A 135 12.70 -15.55 -9.90
C GLN A 135 11.44 -16.31 -9.48
N SER A 136 11.57 -17.43 -8.77
CA SER A 136 10.43 -18.24 -8.33
C SER A 136 9.59 -17.50 -7.27
N HIS A 137 10.25 -16.82 -6.33
CA HIS A 137 9.62 -15.95 -5.35
C HIS A 137 8.89 -14.79 -6.04
N PHE A 138 9.54 -14.15 -7.02
CA PHE A 138 8.93 -13.10 -7.83
C PHE A 138 7.66 -13.59 -8.54
N ILE A 139 7.73 -14.68 -9.30
CA ILE A 139 6.59 -15.23 -10.04
C ILE A 139 5.42 -15.56 -9.11
N ARG A 140 5.68 -16.26 -8.00
CA ARG A 140 4.63 -16.60 -7.01
C ARG A 140 3.97 -15.36 -6.42
N THR A 141 4.78 -14.38 -6.05
CA THR A 141 4.28 -13.13 -5.44
C THR A 141 3.49 -12.30 -6.44
N PHE A 142 3.99 -12.17 -7.66
CA PHE A 142 3.32 -11.46 -8.74
C PHE A 142 1.97 -12.11 -9.07
N LYS A 143 1.93 -13.45 -9.28
CA LYS A 143 0.69 -14.21 -9.55
C LYS A 143 -0.33 -14.05 -8.42
N ARG A 144 0.12 -14.07 -7.17
CA ARG A 144 -0.77 -13.86 -6.00
C ARG A 144 -1.41 -12.46 -5.98
N LEU A 145 -0.67 -11.42 -6.39
CA LEU A 145 -1.13 -10.03 -6.35
C LEU A 145 -1.88 -9.60 -7.62
N ARG A 146 -1.52 -10.16 -8.79
CA ARG A 146 -2.05 -9.75 -10.10
C ARG A 146 -2.92 -10.81 -10.79
N ARG A 147 -3.05 -12.00 -10.20
CA ARG A 147 -3.83 -13.13 -10.72
C ARG A 147 -3.33 -13.70 -12.06
N GLN A 148 -2.18 -13.25 -12.56
CA GLN A 148 -1.52 -13.71 -13.77
C GLN A 148 -0.01 -13.72 -13.56
N THR A 149 0.72 -14.47 -14.40
CA THR A 149 2.19 -14.55 -14.33
C THR A 149 2.84 -13.29 -14.92
N PRO A 150 4.10 -12.95 -14.54
CA PRO A 150 4.83 -11.84 -15.15
C PRO A 150 4.96 -11.97 -16.69
N SER A 151 5.16 -13.19 -17.21
CA SER A 151 5.26 -13.44 -18.65
C SER A 151 3.91 -13.17 -19.36
N GLN A 152 2.80 -13.60 -18.77
CA GLN A 152 1.47 -13.29 -19.30
C GLN A 152 1.20 -11.79 -19.28
N TYR A 153 1.58 -11.13 -18.18
CA TYR A 153 1.43 -9.68 -18.04
C TYR A 153 2.25 -8.95 -19.11
N ARG A 154 3.52 -9.32 -19.31
CA ARG A 154 4.38 -8.73 -20.35
C ARG A 154 3.76 -8.89 -21.74
N ARG A 155 3.31 -10.09 -22.10
CA ARG A 155 2.72 -10.38 -23.42
C ARG A 155 1.49 -9.49 -23.69
N ALA A 156 0.69 -9.21 -22.66
CA ALA A 156 -0.53 -8.44 -22.81
C ALA A 156 -0.31 -6.91 -22.84
N HIS A 157 0.81 -6.41 -22.27
CA HIS A 157 0.96 -4.96 -22.01
C HIS A 157 2.31 -4.39 -22.49
N PHE A 158 3.18 -5.20 -23.09
CA PHE A 158 4.47 -4.70 -23.59
C PHE A 158 4.23 -3.85 -24.83
N SER A 159 4.57 -2.56 -24.72
CA SER A 159 4.64 -1.65 -25.87
C SER A 159 6.11 -1.56 -26.28
N ALA A 160 6.41 -2.06 -27.50
CA ALA A 160 7.74 -2.02 -28.10
C ALA A 160 8.10 -0.59 -28.52
#